data_02cbd54f3962da30a794df375af8553b
#
_entry.id   02cbd54f3962da30a794df375af8553b
#
_cell.length_a   1.000
_cell.length_b   1.000
_cell.length_c   1.000
_cell.angle_alpha   90.00
_cell.angle_beta   90.00
_cell.angle_gamma   90.00
#
_symmetry.space_group_name_H-M   'P 1'
#
loop_
_entity.id
_entity.type
_entity.pdbx_description
1 polymer ?
#
loop_
_entity_poly.entity_id
_entity_poly.type
_entity_poly.pdbx_seq_one_letter_code
_entity_poly.pdbx_strand_id
1 'polypeptide(L)'
;MPFPTTSGTRRRTLLRAGLGATTLATLGAPVLAAGATDLSKVTLRIGTYKGLWRALIAASGQGQTPYRIEWRELNNGVLHIEAINGDALDLGSGSEIPALFAARQKAQVRFIAVVREDLNNQVTLARKDAPIQRIADLKGKRVGYVRATTSHYYLSRQLAEAGLSFADINAVNLTPADGLSAFDRGDLDAWAIYGYNGQLARLRYGARVLKTGDGYLSGNFPVYANPRSIQDPLRHTAISDYLQRLRRAYLWANGNYLAYARAQSEETRVPVGDLIELWNNRSTDYDLRAVDEGVVRGHQAVADSFLQLGVLDGPAQVAPLWDRSFGSAFTAKGNAQSPA
;
A
#
# COMPACT_ATOMS: atom_id res chain seq x y z
N MET A 1 80.87 17.36 -35.28
CA MET A 1 82.07 18.19 -35.09
C MET A 1 81.68 19.52 -34.56
N PRO A 2 82.41 20.20 -33.67
CA PRO A 2 83.01 19.72 -32.42
C PRO A 2 82.59 20.53 -31.22
N PHE A 3 82.84 20.05 -30.03
CA PHE A 3 82.98 20.79 -28.74
C PHE A 3 84.05 21.95 -28.80
N PRO A 4 84.11 22.87 -27.86
CA PRO A 4 84.66 22.62 -26.54
C PRO A 4 84.01 23.41 -25.38
N THR A 5 83.93 22.85 -24.16
CA THR A 5 84.77 22.98 -22.96
C THR A 5 85.07 24.42 -22.46
N THR A 6 84.73 24.69 -21.18
CA THR A 6 85.65 24.92 -20.01
C THR A 6 84.78 25.46 -18.86
N SER A 7 84.74 24.86 -17.70
CA SER A 7 85.62 24.91 -16.52
C SER A 7 85.61 26.21 -15.76
N GLY A 8 85.30 26.16 -14.47
CA GLY A 8 85.59 27.24 -13.51
C GLY A 8 84.85 27.17 -12.18
N THR A 9 85.24 26.41 -11.33
CA THR A 9 85.72 26.34 -9.96
C THR A 9 85.21 27.39 -8.95
N ARG A 10 84.67 26.87 -7.84
CA ARG A 10 84.72 27.28 -6.44
C ARG A 10 84.17 28.65 -5.95
N ARG A 11 83.26 28.68 -5.03
CA ARG A 11 83.56 28.87 -3.58
C ARG A 11 82.33 28.64 -2.69
N ARG A 12 82.57 27.95 -1.57
CA ARG A 12 81.71 27.77 -0.41
C ARG A 12 81.45 29.13 0.28
N THR A 13 80.19 29.36 0.71
CA THR A 13 79.90 30.10 1.93
C THR A 13 78.66 29.55 2.58
N LEU A 14 78.83 29.01 3.76
CA LEU A 14 77.83 28.62 4.72
C LEU A 14 77.21 29.90 5.29
N LEU A 15 75.90 29.97 5.32
CA LEU A 15 75.18 30.78 6.33
C LEU A 15 73.87 30.12 6.73
N ARG A 16 73.77 30.06 8.02
CA ARG A 16 72.78 29.39 8.85
C ARG A 16 71.41 30.08 8.80
N ALA A 17 70.44 29.25 9.13
CA ALA A 17 69.28 29.49 10.00
C ALA A 17 68.03 30.13 9.40
N GLY A 18 66.92 29.43 9.66
CA GLY A 18 65.56 29.93 9.55
C GLY A 18 64.57 28.80 9.38
N LEU A 19 64.38 27.97 10.42
CA LEU A 19 63.14 27.15 10.51
C LEU A 19 61.97 28.10 10.72
N GLY A 20 61.24 28.40 9.67
CA GLY A 20 59.91 28.98 9.73
C GLY A 20 58.91 27.86 9.54
N ALA A 21 58.39 27.28 10.62
CA ALA A 21 57.24 26.37 10.60
C ALA A 21 55.99 27.21 10.29
N THR A 22 55.59 27.25 9.03
CA THR A 22 54.26 27.71 8.61
C THR A 22 53.25 26.57 8.93
N THR A 23 52.65 26.67 10.11
CA THR A 23 51.42 25.94 10.43
C THR A 23 50.32 26.41 9.51
N LEU A 24 50.00 25.59 8.47
CA LEU A 24 48.73 25.72 7.75
C LEU A 24 47.64 25.36 8.77
N ALA A 25 47.00 26.37 9.34
CA ALA A 25 45.75 26.23 10.01
C ALA A 25 44.70 25.87 8.93
N THR A 26 44.40 24.56 8.79
CA THR A 26 43.20 24.10 8.10
C THR A 26 42.01 24.61 8.90
N LEU A 27 41.43 25.73 8.46
CA LEU A 27 40.10 26.14 8.87
C LEU A 27 39.14 25.01 8.42
N GLY A 28 38.92 24.04 9.28
CA GLY A 28 37.82 23.10 9.15
C GLY A 28 36.53 23.90 9.21
N ALA A 29 35.92 24.12 8.06
CA ALA A 29 34.55 24.63 8.02
C ALA A 29 33.71 23.70 8.90
N PRO A 30 32.88 24.22 9.84
CA PRO A 30 31.99 23.40 10.57
C PRO A 30 31.07 22.73 9.55
N VAL A 31 31.16 21.41 9.43
CA VAL A 31 30.09 20.62 8.81
C VAL A 31 28.88 20.91 9.68
N LEU A 32 28.03 21.81 9.22
CA LEU A 32 26.70 21.98 9.77
C LEU A 32 26.04 20.59 9.69
N ALA A 33 26.06 19.88 10.81
CA ALA A 33 25.21 18.71 10.98
C ALA A 33 23.81 19.19 10.67
N ALA A 34 23.23 18.71 9.55
CA ALA A 34 21.86 19.00 9.21
C ALA A 34 21.03 18.60 10.44
N GLY A 35 20.57 19.60 11.18
CA GLY A 35 19.82 19.40 12.41
C GLY A 35 18.67 18.46 12.10
N ALA A 36 18.52 17.39 12.89
CA ALA A 36 17.41 16.47 12.74
C ALA A 36 16.11 17.28 12.76
N THR A 37 15.29 17.13 11.71
CA THR A 37 14.02 17.85 11.59
C THR A 37 13.14 17.48 12.79
N ASP A 38 12.75 18.47 13.59
CA ASP A 38 11.86 18.24 14.75
C ASP A 38 10.44 17.92 14.27
N LEU A 39 10.07 16.64 14.39
CA LEU A 39 8.75 16.14 14.03
C LEU A 39 7.80 16.03 15.23
N SER A 40 8.21 16.39 16.43
CA SER A 40 7.43 16.22 17.67
C SER A 40 6.07 16.92 17.66
N LYS A 41 5.94 17.98 16.86
CA LYS A 41 4.68 18.74 16.68
C LYS A 41 3.82 18.23 15.54
N VAL A 42 4.30 17.26 14.76
CA VAL A 42 3.53 16.69 13.65
C VAL A 42 2.55 15.65 14.18
N THR A 43 1.34 15.71 13.71
CA THR A 43 0.34 14.64 13.85
C THR A 43 -0.02 14.13 12.46
N LEU A 44 0.14 12.82 12.21
CA LEU A 44 -0.36 12.14 11.02
C LEU A 44 -1.70 11.46 11.35
N ARG A 45 -2.74 11.84 10.65
CA ARG A 45 -4.07 11.23 10.70
C ARG A 45 -4.10 10.09 9.68
N ILE A 46 -4.08 8.85 10.14
CA ILE A 46 -3.93 7.68 9.28
C ILE A 46 -5.19 6.83 9.31
N GLY A 47 -5.78 6.63 8.13
CA GLY A 47 -6.87 5.68 7.92
C GLY A 47 -6.35 4.25 7.95
N THR A 48 -7.05 3.36 8.65
CA THR A 48 -6.73 1.94 8.70
C THR A 48 -8.00 1.11 8.62
N TYR A 49 -7.90 -0.07 8.04
CA TYR A 49 -8.92 -1.10 8.20
C TYR A 49 -8.71 -1.80 9.54
N LYS A 50 -9.77 -2.35 10.08
CA LYS A 50 -9.72 -3.13 11.32
C LYS A 50 -8.73 -4.30 11.17
N GLY A 51 -7.78 -4.41 12.11
CA GLY A 51 -6.75 -5.45 12.09
C GLY A 51 -5.66 -5.28 11.02
N LEU A 52 -5.56 -4.11 10.35
CA LEU A 52 -4.54 -3.91 9.32
C LEU A 52 -3.37 -3.05 9.86
N TRP A 53 -3.17 -1.84 9.39
CA TRP A 53 -1.95 -1.07 9.66
C TRP A 53 -1.69 -0.80 11.12
N ARG A 54 -2.74 -0.48 11.92
CA ARG A 54 -2.58 -0.27 13.36
C ARG A 54 -2.04 -1.51 14.06
N ALA A 55 -2.66 -2.67 13.82
CA ALA A 55 -2.23 -3.95 14.37
C ALA A 55 -0.82 -4.33 13.87
N LEU A 56 -0.54 -4.14 12.59
CA LEU A 56 0.74 -4.45 11.96
C LEU A 56 1.89 -3.61 12.55
N ILE A 57 1.72 -2.28 12.63
CA ILE A 57 2.71 -1.34 13.16
C ILE A 57 2.97 -1.62 14.64
N ALA A 58 1.94 -1.92 15.42
CA ALA A 58 2.08 -2.25 16.83
C ALA A 58 2.81 -3.60 17.03
N ALA A 59 2.37 -4.65 16.35
CA ALA A 59 2.96 -5.99 16.48
C ALA A 59 4.42 -6.06 16.02
N SER A 60 4.80 -5.30 15.01
CA SER A 60 6.17 -5.25 14.48
C SER A 60 7.11 -4.33 15.27
N GLY A 61 6.66 -3.67 16.34
CA GLY A 61 7.46 -2.71 17.11
C GLY A 61 7.78 -1.40 16.37
N GLN A 62 7.11 -1.11 15.24
CA GLN A 62 7.35 0.09 14.44
C GLN A 62 6.56 1.32 14.92
N GLY A 63 5.80 1.21 16.01
CA GLY A 63 4.90 2.25 16.50
C GLY A 63 5.57 3.43 17.23
N GLN A 64 6.84 3.32 17.60
CA GLN A 64 7.58 4.41 18.26
C GLN A 64 8.06 5.42 17.23
N THR A 65 7.26 6.45 16.97
CA THR A 65 7.54 7.48 15.96
C THR A 65 7.94 8.81 16.61
N PRO A 66 8.77 9.65 15.94
CA PRO A 66 9.09 10.99 16.41
C PRO A 66 7.94 12.01 16.21
N TYR A 67 6.79 11.57 15.73
CA TYR A 67 5.55 12.32 15.53
C TYR A 67 4.38 11.55 16.14
N ARG A 68 3.24 12.20 16.31
CA ARG A 68 2.01 11.55 16.79
C ARG A 68 1.27 10.89 15.62
N ILE A 69 0.70 9.70 15.83
CA ILE A 69 -0.22 9.05 14.90
C ILE A 69 -1.63 9.06 15.51
N GLU A 70 -2.59 9.54 14.75
CA GLU A 70 -4.02 9.40 15.02
C GLU A 70 -4.64 8.42 14.05
N TRP A 71 -5.07 7.28 14.58
CA TRP A 71 -5.73 6.25 13.80
C TRP A 71 -7.21 6.54 13.59
N ARG A 72 -7.69 6.35 12.36
CA ARG A 72 -9.11 6.37 12.00
C ARG A 72 -9.47 5.05 11.34
N GLU A 73 -10.37 4.28 11.95
CA GLU A 73 -10.83 3.01 11.41
C GLU A 73 -11.94 3.27 10.38
N LEU A 74 -11.74 2.82 9.15
CA LEU A 74 -12.67 2.95 8.02
C LEU A 74 -12.78 1.64 7.26
N ASN A 75 -13.97 1.31 6.76
CA ASN A 75 -14.31 -0.04 6.32
C ASN A 75 -14.02 -0.34 4.84
N ASN A 76 -13.71 0.69 4.03
CA ASN A 76 -13.39 0.52 2.60
C ASN A 76 -12.60 1.71 2.05
N GLY A 77 -11.97 1.52 0.87
CA GLY A 77 -11.13 2.54 0.24
C GLY A 77 -11.85 3.78 -0.24
N VAL A 78 -13.16 3.71 -0.48
CA VAL A 78 -13.98 4.88 -0.85
C VAL A 78 -14.02 5.86 0.32
N LEU A 79 -14.29 5.37 1.53
CA LEU A 79 -14.31 6.19 2.75
C LEU A 79 -12.94 6.80 3.07
N HIS A 80 -11.84 6.08 2.78
CA HIS A 80 -10.49 6.64 2.91
C HIS A 80 -10.29 7.83 1.97
N ILE A 81 -10.71 7.72 0.70
CA ILE A 81 -10.61 8.81 -0.28
C ILE A 81 -11.49 10.00 0.11
N GLU A 82 -12.72 9.75 0.55
CA GLU A 82 -13.64 10.79 1.03
C GLU A 82 -13.06 11.54 2.23
N ALA A 83 -12.49 10.83 3.20
CA ALA A 83 -11.86 11.42 4.37
C ALA A 83 -10.59 12.23 4.02
N ILE A 84 -9.79 11.77 3.04
CA ILE A 84 -8.66 12.53 2.50
C ILE A 84 -9.14 13.79 1.80
N ASN A 85 -10.15 13.67 0.93
CA ASN A 85 -10.71 14.80 0.19
C ASN A 85 -11.33 15.86 1.13
N GLY A 86 -11.94 15.43 2.22
CA GLY A 86 -12.48 16.28 3.30
C GLY A 86 -11.43 16.77 4.30
N ASP A 87 -10.12 16.55 4.06
CA ASP A 87 -9.02 16.90 4.96
C ASP A 87 -9.10 16.29 6.38
N ALA A 88 -9.77 15.15 6.51
CA ALA A 88 -9.85 14.40 7.76
C ALA A 88 -8.72 13.37 7.94
N LEU A 89 -8.03 13.00 6.85
CA LEU A 89 -6.88 12.10 6.83
C LEU A 89 -5.71 12.70 6.07
N ASP A 90 -4.51 12.37 6.51
CA ASP A 90 -3.24 12.61 5.80
C ASP A 90 -2.87 11.41 4.93
N LEU A 91 -3.09 10.18 5.45
CA LEU A 91 -2.85 8.92 4.76
C LEU A 91 -4.03 7.97 4.88
N GLY A 92 -4.15 7.10 3.90
CA GLY A 92 -5.08 5.98 3.88
C GLY A 92 -4.60 4.89 2.94
N SER A 93 -5.40 3.86 2.74
CA SER A 93 -5.10 2.79 1.79
C SER A 93 -6.35 2.20 1.17
N GLY A 94 -6.15 1.46 0.12
CA GLY A 94 -7.19 0.68 -0.55
C GLY A 94 -6.68 0.19 -1.89
N SER A 95 -7.58 -0.36 -2.70
CA SER A 95 -7.22 -0.71 -4.08
C SER A 95 -7.13 0.53 -4.96
N GLU A 96 -6.58 0.36 -6.15
CA GLU A 96 -6.53 1.41 -7.18
C GLU A 96 -7.92 1.80 -7.72
N ILE A 97 -8.96 1.02 -7.45
CA ILE A 97 -10.28 1.15 -8.05
C ILE A 97 -11.11 2.34 -7.54
N PRO A 98 -11.22 2.59 -6.21
CA PRO A 98 -12.03 3.71 -5.71
C PRO A 98 -11.67 5.07 -6.32
N ALA A 99 -10.39 5.29 -6.61
CA ALA A 99 -9.95 6.56 -7.17
C ALA A 99 -10.41 6.78 -8.61
N LEU A 100 -10.71 5.74 -9.37
CA LEU A 100 -11.28 5.87 -10.73
C LEU A 100 -12.67 6.54 -10.68
N PHE A 101 -13.46 6.22 -9.67
CA PHE A 101 -14.75 6.82 -9.44
C PHE A 101 -14.63 8.22 -8.80
N ALA A 102 -13.73 8.37 -7.84
CA ALA A 102 -13.50 9.63 -7.13
C ALA A 102 -12.84 10.71 -8.01
N ALA A 103 -11.99 10.34 -8.96
CA ALA A 103 -11.37 11.26 -9.93
C ALA A 103 -12.41 12.02 -10.76
N ARG A 104 -13.51 11.37 -11.10
CA ARG A 104 -14.65 11.99 -11.81
C ARG A 104 -15.38 13.04 -10.95
N GLN A 105 -15.32 12.88 -9.63
CA GLN A 105 -15.85 13.82 -8.65
C GLN A 105 -14.83 14.89 -8.24
N LYS A 106 -13.68 14.97 -8.95
CA LYS A 106 -12.55 15.89 -8.68
C LYS A 106 -11.95 15.72 -7.28
N ALA A 107 -12.02 14.52 -6.72
CA ALA A 107 -11.43 14.22 -5.41
C ALA A 107 -9.91 14.43 -5.46
N GLN A 108 -9.41 15.09 -4.41
CA GLN A 108 -8.00 15.40 -4.25
C GLN A 108 -7.31 14.27 -3.48
N VAL A 109 -6.70 13.35 -4.21
CA VAL A 109 -5.93 12.23 -3.63
C VAL A 109 -4.68 11.99 -4.48
N ARG A 110 -3.59 11.53 -3.86
CA ARG A 110 -2.39 11.04 -4.54
C ARG A 110 -2.05 9.65 -4.04
N PHE A 111 -1.47 8.84 -4.91
CA PHE A 111 -0.93 7.52 -4.64
C PHE A 111 0.59 7.63 -4.55
N ILE A 112 1.15 7.37 -3.37
CA ILE A 112 2.55 7.66 -3.05
C ILE A 112 3.44 6.42 -2.90
N ALA A 113 2.83 5.26 -2.76
CA ALA A 113 3.49 3.96 -2.65
C ALA A 113 2.48 2.86 -2.97
N VAL A 114 2.96 1.62 -3.11
CA VAL A 114 2.13 0.47 -3.45
C VAL A 114 2.47 -0.71 -2.54
N VAL A 115 1.47 -1.27 -1.91
CA VAL A 115 1.57 -2.58 -1.25
C VAL A 115 1.25 -3.66 -2.28
N ARG A 116 2.11 -4.68 -2.38
CA ARG A 116 1.76 -5.95 -3.03
C ARG A 116 0.99 -6.79 -2.02
N GLU A 117 -0.23 -7.14 -2.37
CA GLU A 117 -1.13 -7.86 -1.46
C GLU A 117 -1.59 -9.19 -2.05
N ASP A 118 -2.14 -10.00 -1.16
CA ASP A 118 -2.74 -11.28 -1.48
C ASP A 118 -3.99 -11.13 -2.35
N LEU A 119 -4.11 -11.96 -3.40
CA LEU A 119 -5.26 -12.02 -4.28
C LEU A 119 -6.16 -13.23 -4.02
N ASN A 120 -5.69 -14.21 -3.27
CA ASN A 120 -6.48 -15.40 -2.90
C ASN A 120 -7.54 -15.07 -1.84
N ASN A 121 -7.41 -13.94 -1.13
CA ASN A 121 -8.43 -13.43 -0.22
C ASN A 121 -9.52 -12.60 -0.89
N GLN A 122 -9.41 -12.37 -2.21
CA GLN A 122 -10.39 -11.70 -3.05
C GLN A 122 -11.23 -12.81 -3.71
N VAL A 123 -12.45 -13.01 -3.28
CA VAL A 123 -13.19 -14.25 -3.63
C VAL A 123 -14.62 -13.98 -4.06
N THR A 124 -15.09 -14.73 -5.07
CA THR A 124 -16.51 -14.91 -5.35
C THR A 124 -16.94 -16.24 -4.73
N LEU A 125 -17.87 -16.17 -3.80
CA LEU A 125 -18.36 -17.28 -2.98
C LEU A 125 -19.79 -17.65 -3.38
N ALA A 126 -20.12 -18.92 -3.30
CA ALA A 126 -21.50 -19.41 -3.32
C ALA A 126 -21.87 -19.98 -1.94
N ARG A 127 -23.14 -19.88 -1.56
CA ARG A 127 -23.67 -20.57 -0.40
C ARG A 127 -23.52 -22.08 -0.58
N LYS A 128 -23.31 -22.81 0.55
CA LYS A 128 -23.14 -24.27 0.55
C LYS A 128 -24.33 -25.02 -0.07
N ASP A 129 -25.52 -24.50 0.15
CA ASP A 129 -26.82 -25.08 -0.25
C ASP A 129 -27.35 -24.53 -1.59
N ALA A 130 -26.67 -23.53 -2.19
CA ALA A 130 -27.04 -23.01 -3.49
C ALA A 130 -26.54 -23.93 -4.62
N PRO A 131 -27.37 -24.19 -5.67
CA PRO A 131 -27.00 -25.00 -6.84
C PRO A 131 -26.12 -24.18 -7.80
N ILE A 132 -25.02 -23.61 -7.29
CA ILE A 132 -24.08 -22.73 -8.04
C ILE A 132 -22.70 -23.39 -7.97
N GLN A 133 -22.15 -23.84 -9.09
CA GLN A 133 -20.84 -24.50 -9.15
C GLN A 133 -19.78 -23.64 -9.84
N ARG A 134 -20.19 -22.71 -10.70
CA ARG A 134 -19.34 -21.85 -11.52
C ARG A 134 -19.98 -20.47 -11.73
N ILE A 135 -19.21 -19.53 -12.20
CA ILE A 135 -19.67 -18.13 -12.42
C ILE A 135 -20.89 -18.05 -13.34
N ALA A 136 -20.97 -18.90 -14.36
CA ALA A 136 -22.12 -18.94 -15.28
C ALA A 136 -23.46 -19.24 -14.57
N ASP A 137 -23.41 -19.94 -13.45
CA ASP A 137 -24.62 -20.30 -12.67
C ASP A 137 -25.15 -19.11 -11.84
N LEU A 138 -24.45 -17.97 -11.84
CA LEU A 138 -24.90 -16.74 -11.18
C LEU A 138 -26.05 -16.02 -11.90
N LYS A 139 -26.39 -16.44 -13.14
CA LYS A 139 -27.49 -15.84 -13.90
C LYS A 139 -28.80 -15.89 -13.10
N GLY A 140 -29.43 -14.72 -12.90
CA GLY A 140 -30.66 -14.54 -12.13
C GLY A 140 -30.50 -14.70 -10.61
N LYS A 141 -29.29 -14.91 -10.07
CA LYS A 141 -29.02 -15.07 -8.64
C LYS A 141 -28.81 -13.74 -7.94
N ARG A 142 -29.08 -13.71 -6.63
CA ARG A 142 -28.80 -12.57 -5.76
C ARG A 142 -27.30 -12.59 -5.39
N VAL A 143 -26.54 -11.68 -5.99
CA VAL A 143 -25.08 -11.63 -5.84
C VAL A 143 -24.67 -10.35 -5.09
N GLY A 144 -24.17 -10.51 -3.88
CA GLY A 144 -23.62 -9.42 -3.08
C GLY A 144 -22.26 -8.96 -3.63
N TYR A 145 -22.00 -7.68 -3.55
CA TYR A 145 -20.69 -7.07 -3.87
C TYR A 145 -20.53 -5.72 -3.19
N VAL A 146 -19.33 -5.15 -3.21
CA VAL A 146 -19.05 -3.79 -2.71
C VAL A 146 -18.75 -2.89 -3.91
N ARG A 147 -19.63 -1.92 -4.17
CA ARG A 147 -19.48 -1.00 -5.33
C ARG A 147 -18.19 -0.20 -5.25
N ALA A 148 -17.58 0.05 -6.41
CA ALA A 148 -16.35 0.84 -6.55
C ALA A 148 -15.14 0.29 -5.77
N THR A 149 -15.06 -1.05 -5.62
CA THR A 149 -13.94 -1.76 -4.99
C THR A 149 -13.42 -2.89 -5.87
N THR A 150 -12.43 -3.63 -5.38
CA THR A 150 -11.90 -4.83 -6.07
C THR A 150 -13.00 -5.83 -6.37
N SER A 151 -13.94 -6.07 -5.43
CA SER A 151 -15.03 -7.02 -5.64
C SER A 151 -15.96 -6.64 -6.80
N HIS A 152 -16.18 -5.35 -7.02
CA HIS A 152 -16.91 -4.86 -8.20
C HIS A 152 -16.14 -5.18 -9.49
N TYR A 153 -14.81 -4.92 -9.49
CA TYR A 153 -13.98 -5.12 -10.67
C TYR A 153 -13.84 -6.58 -11.06
N TYR A 154 -13.37 -7.45 -10.14
CA TYR A 154 -13.15 -8.84 -10.51
C TYR A 154 -14.46 -9.59 -10.79
N LEU A 155 -15.57 -9.26 -10.09
CA LEU A 155 -16.88 -9.83 -10.40
C LEU A 155 -17.31 -9.44 -11.82
N SER A 156 -17.15 -8.17 -12.23
CA SER A 156 -17.44 -7.72 -13.61
C SER A 156 -16.66 -8.54 -14.64
N ARG A 157 -15.35 -8.76 -14.38
CA ARG A 157 -14.48 -9.53 -15.26
C ARG A 157 -14.85 -11.01 -15.29
N GLN A 158 -15.15 -11.61 -14.13
CA GLN A 158 -15.57 -13.01 -14.03
C GLN A 158 -16.90 -13.26 -14.73
N LEU A 159 -17.86 -12.34 -14.60
CA LEU A 159 -19.13 -12.41 -15.31
C LEU A 159 -18.92 -12.33 -16.85
N ALA A 160 -18.12 -11.35 -17.31
CA ALA A 160 -17.84 -11.18 -18.73
C ALA A 160 -17.17 -12.43 -19.34
N GLU A 161 -16.21 -13.05 -18.65
CA GLU A 161 -15.56 -14.29 -19.04
C GLU A 161 -16.58 -15.46 -19.16
N ALA A 162 -17.62 -15.44 -18.33
CA ALA A 162 -18.72 -16.42 -18.36
C ALA A 162 -19.84 -16.07 -19.36
N GLY A 163 -19.66 -15.00 -20.17
CA GLY A 163 -20.68 -14.51 -21.11
C GLY A 163 -21.85 -13.81 -20.43
N LEU A 164 -21.66 -13.30 -19.23
CA LEU A 164 -22.66 -12.58 -18.44
C LEU A 164 -22.22 -11.14 -18.17
N SER A 165 -23.18 -10.34 -17.72
CA SER A 165 -22.98 -8.97 -17.23
C SER A 165 -23.67 -8.75 -15.89
N PHE A 166 -23.52 -7.56 -15.30
CA PHE A 166 -24.29 -7.21 -14.10
C PHE A 166 -25.81 -7.19 -14.32
N ALA A 167 -26.28 -7.00 -15.57
CA ALA A 167 -27.70 -7.05 -15.91
C ALA A 167 -28.27 -8.49 -15.84
N ASP A 168 -27.41 -9.50 -15.93
CA ASP A 168 -27.82 -10.92 -15.88
C ASP A 168 -27.94 -11.46 -14.45
N ILE A 169 -27.58 -10.69 -13.42
CA ILE A 169 -27.66 -11.06 -12.02
C ILE A 169 -28.52 -10.07 -11.22
N ASN A 170 -29.03 -10.49 -10.07
CA ASN A 170 -29.64 -9.58 -9.10
C ASN A 170 -28.53 -9.02 -8.20
N ALA A 171 -27.84 -7.98 -8.67
CA ALA A 171 -26.68 -7.41 -7.98
C ALA A 171 -27.09 -6.60 -6.74
N VAL A 172 -26.53 -6.95 -5.58
CA VAL A 172 -26.83 -6.30 -4.29
C VAL A 172 -25.58 -5.62 -3.76
N ASN A 173 -25.57 -4.27 -3.76
CA ASN A 173 -24.46 -3.50 -3.20
C ASN A 173 -24.60 -3.39 -1.69
N LEU A 174 -23.61 -3.90 -0.95
CA LEU A 174 -23.59 -3.95 0.51
C LEU A 174 -22.21 -3.60 1.06
N THR A 175 -22.17 -3.06 2.28
CA THR A 175 -20.88 -3.00 3.01
C THR A 175 -20.39 -4.42 3.34
N PRO A 176 -19.09 -4.63 3.61
CA PRO A 176 -18.59 -5.95 3.99
C PRO A 176 -19.32 -6.58 5.18
N ALA A 177 -19.68 -5.78 6.20
CA ALA A 177 -20.39 -6.25 7.39
C ALA A 177 -21.86 -6.63 7.10
N ASP A 178 -22.55 -5.79 6.33
CA ASP A 178 -23.94 -6.06 5.92
C ASP A 178 -23.99 -7.27 4.97
N GLY A 179 -23.01 -7.37 4.07
CA GLY A 179 -22.86 -8.50 3.16
C GLY A 179 -22.66 -9.82 3.89
N LEU A 180 -21.82 -9.86 4.93
CA LEU A 180 -21.63 -11.06 5.76
C LEU A 180 -22.96 -11.47 6.43
N SER A 181 -23.67 -10.50 7.00
CA SER A 181 -24.95 -10.74 7.65
C SER A 181 -26.04 -11.19 6.68
N ALA A 182 -26.13 -10.58 5.50
CA ALA A 182 -27.08 -10.97 4.45
C ALA A 182 -26.77 -12.36 3.88
N PHE A 183 -25.48 -12.71 3.74
CA PHE A 183 -25.04 -14.03 3.30
C PHE A 183 -25.40 -15.12 4.31
N ASP A 184 -25.22 -14.86 5.59
CA ASP A 184 -25.61 -15.75 6.70
C ASP A 184 -27.11 -16.04 6.70
N ARG A 185 -27.94 -15.00 6.62
CA ARG A 185 -29.42 -15.15 6.60
C ARG A 185 -29.96 -15.81 5.33
N GLY A 186 -29.15 -15.94 4.27
CA GLY A 186 -29.59 -16.47 2.98
C GLY A 186 -30.26 -15.44 2.07
N ASP A 187 -30.07 -14.17 2.33
CA ASP A 187 -30.54 -13.08 1.47
C ASP A 187 -29.70 -12.96 0.19
N LEU A 188 -28.51 -13.55 0.18
CA LEU A 188 -27.61 -13.67 -0.97
C LEU A 188 -27.43 -15.15 -1.35
N ASP A 189 -27.38 -15.45 -2.62
CA ASP A 189 -27.06 -16.77 -3.17
C ASP A 189 -25.54 -16.92 -3.39
N ALA A 190 -24.87 -15.79 -3.70
CA ALA A 190 -23.42 -15.67 -3.89
C ALA A 190 -22.92 -14.31 -3.38
N TRP A 191 -21.61 -14.20 -3.15
CA TRP A 191 -21.00 -12.98 -2.63
C TRP A 191 -19.58 -12.79 -3.15
N ALA A 192 -19.31 -11.66 -3.79
CA ALA A 192 -17.98 -11.20 -4.15
C ALA A 192 -17.44 -10.30 -3.05
N ILE A 193 -16.35 -10.72 -2.36
CA ILE A 193 -15.83 -10.08 -1.16
C ILE A 193 -14.33 -10.31 -1.00
N TYR A 194 -13.71 -9.55 -0.11
CA TYR A 194 -12.28 -9.56 0.18
C TYR A 194 -11.96 -9.70 1.67
N GLY A 195 -10.72 -10.13 1.94
CA GLY A 195 -10.15 -10.19 3.27
C GLY A 195 -10.81 -11.23 4.17
N TYR A 196 -10.75 -11.02 5.48
CA TYR A 196 -11.22 -11.96 6.48
C TYR A 196 -12.74 -12.25 6.42
N ASN A 197 -13.55 -11.37 5.80
CA ASN A 197 -14.99 -11.63 5.65
C ASN A 197 -15.25 -12.83 4.72
N GLY A 198 -14.47 -12.97 3.65
CA GLY A 198 -14.52 -14.16 2.79
C GLY A 198 -14.14 -15.43 3.55
N GLN A 199 -13.12 -15.34 4.41
CA GLN A 199 -12.69 -16.44 5.26
C GLN A 199 -13.77 -16.84 6.27
N LEU A 200 -14.39 -15.85 6.93
CA LEU A 200 -15.51 -16.10 7.85
C LEU A 200 -16.70 -16.78 7.15
N ALA A 201 -17.04 -16.35 5.94
CA ALA A 201 -18.11 -16.96 5.16
C ALA A 201 -17.81 -18.43 4.85
N ARG A 202 -16.55 -18.76 4.52
CA ARG A 202 -16.12 -20.14 4.28
C ARG A 202 -16.21 -20.99 5.55
N LEU A 203 -15.62 -20.52 6.63
CA LEU A 203 -15.45 -21.32 7.86
C LEU A 203 -16.73 -21.44 8.67
N ARG A 204 -17.52 -20.37 8.78
CA ARG A 204 -18.73 -20.36 9.62
C ARG A 204 -19.97 -20.83 8.87
N TYR A 205 -20.09 -20.49 7.58
CA TYR A 205 -21.31 -20.76 6.80
C TYR A 205 -21.09 -21.79 5.69
N GLY A 206 -19.89 -22.37 5.61
CA GLY A 206 -19.57 -23.41 4.62
C GLY A 206 -19.60 -22.90 3.18
N ALA A 207 -19.38 -21.60 2.96
CA ALA A 207 -19.35 -21.03 1.63
C ALA A 207 -18.25 -21.66 0.77
N ARG A 208 -18.58 -21.90 -0.50
CA ARG A 208 -17.65 -22.47 -1.49
C ARG A 208 -17.05 -21.37 -2.34
N VAL A 209 -15.71 -21.38 -2.54
CA VAL A 209 -15.05 -20.48 -3.47
C VAL A 209 -15.35 -20.93 -4.90
N LEU A 210 -15.96 -20.05 -5.69
CA LEU A 210 -16.16 -20.25 -7.12
C LEU A 210 -14.92 -19.79 -7.90
N LYS A 211 -14.38 -18.65 -7.54
CA LYS A 211 -13.20 -18.05 -8.18
C LYS A 211 -12.53 -17.06 -7.25
N THR A 212 -11.20 -16.89 -7.38
CA THR A 212 -10.43 -15.86 -6.67
C THR A 212 -10.23 -14.62 -7.55
N GLY A 213 -9.64 -13.56 -6.96
CA GLY A 213 -9.24 -12.36 -7.69
C GLY A 213 -7.93 -12.54 -8.48
N ASP A 214 -7.24 -13.65 -8.31
CA ASP A 214 -6.01 -13.94 -9.04
C ASP A 214 -6.27 -14.03 -10.56
N GLY A 215 -5.36 -13.46 -11.36
CA GLY A 215 -5.53 -13.31 -12.79
C GLY A 215 -6.48 -12.17 -13.23
N TYR A 216 -7.21 -11.54 -12.30
CA TYR A 216 -8.09 -10.39 -12.58
C TYR A 216 -7.54 -9.08 -12.03
N LEU A 217 -6.98 -9.09 -10.84
CA LEU A 217 -6.46 -7.93 -10.15
C LEU A 217 -4.95 -7.78 -10.37
N SER A 218 -4.48 -6.53 -10.34
CA SER A 218 -3.04 -6.22 -10.45
C SER A 218 -2.22 -6.68 -9.24
N GLY A 219 -2.86 -6.86 -8.08
CA GLY A 219 -2.21 -7.07 -6.79
C GLY A 219 -1.59 -5.79 -6.19
N ASN A 220 -1.85 -4.63 -6.79
CA ASN A 220 -1.34 -3.34 -6.33
C ASN A 220 -2.38 -2.63 -5.47
N PHE A 221 -2.03 -2.33 -4.22
CA PHE A 221 -2.87 -1.59 -3.29
C PHE A 221 -2.18 -0.30 -2.90
N PRO A 222 -2.59 0.85 -3.46
CA PRO A 222 -1.95 2.12 -3.20
C PRO A 222 -2.05 2.60 -1.76
N VAL A 223 -1.00 3.25 -1.28
CA VAL A 223 -1.05 4.17 -0.15
C VAL A 223 -1.59 5.49 -0.66
N TYR A 224 -2.74 5.89 -0.16
CA TYR A 224 -3.39 7.16 -0.45
C TYR A 224 -2.82 8.26 0.43
N ALA A 225 -2.62 9.44 -0.14
CA ALA A 225 -2.15 10.60 0.60
C ALA A 225 -2.93 11.86 0.24
N ASN A 226 -3.07 12.73 1.23
CA ASN A 226 -3.63 14.07 1.05
C ASN A 226 -2.58 14.96 0.36
N PRO A 227 -2.89 15.59 -0.78
CA PRO A 227 -1.96 16.48 -1.46
C PRO A 227 -1.43 17.63 -0.58
N ARG A 228 -2.24 18.15 0.35
CA ARG A 228 -1.81 19.19 1.30
C ARG A 228 -0.74 18.67 2.26
N SER A 229 -0.88 17.43 2.72
CA SER A 229 0.10 16.78 3.60
C SER A 229 1.41 16.47 2.87
N ILE A 230 1.35 16.18 1.56
CA ILE A 230 2.55 16.02 0.71
C ILE A 230 3.29 17.35 0.54
N GLN A 231 2.57 18.47 0.41
CA GLN A 231 3.13 19.80 0.21
C GLN A 231 3.73 20.42 1.50
N ASP A 232 3.30 19.96 2.68
CA ASP A 232 3.86 20.39 3.97
C ASP A 232 5.20 19.67 4.22
N PRO A 233 6.34 20.37 4.32
CA PRO A 233 7.66 19.74 4.43
C PRO A 233 7.83 18.84 5.66
N LEU A 234 7.21 19.21 6.80
CA LEU A 234 7.30 18.42 8.03
C LEU A 234 6.45 17.14 7.91
N ARG A 235 5.23 17.26 7.39
CA ARG A 235 4.38 16.08 7.12
C ARG A 235 4.97 15.19 6.04
N HIS A 236 5.54 15.76 4.98
CA HIS A 236 6.23 14.98 3.95
C HIS A 236 7.35 14.13 4.55
N THR A 237 8.18 14.72 5.45
CA THR A 237 9.24 14.01 6.16
C THR A 237 8.67 12.91 7.06
N ALA A 238 7.61 13.19 7.83
CA ALA A 238 6.95 12.22 8.67
C ALA A 238 6.30 11.07 7.87
N ILE A 239 5.69 11.38 6.72
CA ILE A 239 5.14 10.38 5.79
C ILE A 239 6.25 9.49 5.23
N SER A 240 7.39 10.07 4.85
CA SER A 240 8.54 9.31 4.37
C SER A 240 9.06 8.31 5.41
N ASP A 241 9.21 8.74 6.68
CA ASP A 241 9.56 7.84 7.80
C ASP A 241 8.47 6.77 8.03
N TYR A 242 7.19 7.16 7.99
CA TYR A 242 6.09 6.21 8.15
C TYR A 242 6.09 5.12 7.07
N LEU A 243 6.33 5.46 5.80
CA LEU A 243 6.43 4.49 4.71
C LEU A 243 7.57 3.50 4.93
N GLN A 244 8.72 3.95 5.44
CA GLN A 244 9.83 3.07 5.78
C GLN A 244 9.46 2.10 6.91
N ARG A 245 8.79 2.59 7.96
CA ARG A 245 8.29 1.77 9.08
C ARG A 245 7.26 0.76 8.59
N LEU A 246 6.31 1.19 7.79
CA LEU A 246 5.27 0.34 7.24
C LEU A 246 5.87 -0.77 6.36
N ARG A 247 6.89 -0.46 5.56
CA ARG A 247 7.61 -1.47 4.79
C ARG A 247 8.30 -2.49 5.70
N ARG A 248 9.04 -2.03 6.73
CA ARG A 248 9.67 -2.95 7.71
C ARG A 248 8.63 -3.81 8.40
N ALA A 249 7.47 -3.26 8.72
CA ALA A 249 6.39 -4.00 9.36
C ALA A 249 5.82 -5.10 8.44
N TYR A 250 5.61 -4.83 7.16
CA TYR A 250 5.19 -5.85 6.19
C TYR A 250 6.23 -6.96 6.01
N LEU A 251 7.52 -6.59 5.85
CA LEU A 251 8.60 -7.56 5.74
C LEU A 251 8.73 -8.42 7.00
N TRP A 252 8.57 -7.81 8.19
CA TRP A 252 8.54 -8.54 9.45
C TRP A 252 7.37 -9.53 9.52
N ALA A 253 6.17 -9.13 9.09
CA ALA A 253 4.98 -9.98 9.14
C ALA A 253 5.12 -11.24 8.27
N ASN A 254 5.84 -11.18 7.13
CA ASN A 254 6.09 -12.34 6.28
C ASN A 254 6.80 -13.48 7.02
N GLY A 255 7.69 -13.16 7.97
CA GLY A 255 8.38 -14.14 8.80
C GLY A 255 7.75 -14.36 10.20
N ASN A 256 6.80 -13.50 10.61
CA ASN A 256 6.21 -13.49 11.95
C ASN A 256 4.68 -13.53 11.94
N TYR A 257 4.11 -14.25 10.99
CA TYR A 257 2.66 -14.25 10.73
C TYR A 257 1.81 -14.67 11.94
N LEU A 258 2.32 -15.56 12.81
CA LEU A 258 1.61 -15.95 14.03
C LEU A 258 1.44 -14.75 15.01
N ALA A 259 2.49 -13.96 15.19
CA ALA A 259 2.43 -12.77 16.04
C ALA A 259 1.49 -11.72 15.45
N TYR A 260 1.56 -11.51 14.13
CA TYR A 260 0.64 -10.61 13.44
C TYR A 260 -0.82 -11.10 13.49
N ALA A 261 -1.07 -12.40 13.28
CA ALA A 261 -2.40 -12.98 13.39
C ALA A 261 -3.02 -12.82 14.79
N ARG A 262 -2.21 -12.91 15.86
CA ARG A 262 -2.66 -12.62 17.23
C ARG A 262 -3.10 -11.16 17.38
N ALA A 263 -2.30 -10.21 16.91
CA ALA A 263 -2.65 -8.80 16.95
C ALA A 263 -3.91 -8.48 16.12
N GLN A 264 -4.05 -9.10 14.94
CA GLN A 264 -5.27 -9.00 14.13
C GLN A 264 -6.48 -9.58 14.85
N SER A 265 -6.34 -10.73 15.51
CA SER A 265 -7.42 -11.38 16.25
C SER A 265 -7.93 -10.51 17.40
N GLU A 266 -7.05 -9.83 18.12
CA GLU A 266 -7.43 -8.89 19.18
C GLU A 266 -8.35 -7.77 18.68
N GLU A 267 -8.06 -7.22 17.51
CA GLU A 267 -8.88 -6.17 16.90
C GLU A 267 -10.14 -6.72 16.22
N THR A 268 -10.00 -7.75 15.39
CA THR A 268 -11.08 -8.24 14.52
C THR A 268 -12.05 -9.21 15.20
N ARG A 269 -11.62 -9.85 16.29
CA ARG A 269 -12.30 -10.98 16.95
C ARG A 269 -12.41 -12.22 16.03
N VAL A 270 -11.62 -12.28 14.99
CA VAL A 270 -11.46 -13.49 14.16
C VAL A 270 -10.49 -14.43 14.88
N PRO A 271 -10.79 -15.73 15.01
CA PRO A 271 -9.88 -16.69 15.63
C PRO A 271 -8.49 -16.70 14.97
N VAL A 272 -7.44 -16.81 15.78
CA VAL A 272 -6.05 -16.80 15.28
C VAL A 272 -5.82 -17.89 14.23
N GLY A 273 -6.40 -19.11 14.43
CA GLY A 273 -6.30 -20.20 13.46
C GLY A 273 -6.84 -19.84 12.08
N ASP A 274 -7.96 -19.12 12.03
CA ASP A 274 -8.61 -18.69 10.79
C ASP A 274 -7.75 -17.65 10.04
N LEU A 275 -7.09 -16.75 10.80
CA LEU A 275 -6.16 -15.75 10.24
C LEU A 275 -4.88 -16.41 9.74
N ILE A 276 -4.39 -17.46 10.43
CA ILE A 276 -3.24 -18.24 9.97
C ILE A 276 -3.58 -19.00 8.69
N GLU A 277 -4.77 -19.60 8.58
CA GLU A 277 -5.19 -20.26 7.35
C GLU A 277 -5.24 -19.27 6.19
N LEU A 278 -5.84 -18.09 6.40
CA LEU A 278 -5.88 -17.02 5.40
C LEU A 278 -4.46 -16.63 4.97
N TRP A 279 -3.55 -16.47 5.92
CA TRP A 279 -2.16 -16.10 5.66
C TRP A 279 -1.39 -17.19 4.89
N ASN A 280 -1.57 -18.46 5.26
CA ASN A 280 -0.91 -19.59 4.59
C ASN A 280 -1.40 -19.79 3.15
N ASN A 281 -2.63 -19.37 2.86
CA ASN A 281 -3.22 -19.43 1.51
C ASN A 281 -2.92 -18.22 0.63
N ARG A 282 -2.08 -17.27 1.09
CA ARG A 282 -1.80 -16.06 0.33
C ARG A 282 -1.06 -16.34 -0.99
N SER A 283 -1.38 -15.56 -2.01
CA SER A 283 -0.79 -15.66 -3.35
C SER A 283 0.64 -15.12 -3.44
N THR A 284 1.04 -14.25 -2.49
CA THR A 284 2.36 -13.60 -2.48
C THR A 284 2.72 -13.11 -1.09
N ASP A 285 4.00 -12.88 -0.86
CA ASP A 285 4.47 -12.12 0.30
C ASP A 285 4.15 -10.63 0.14
N TYR A 286 3.87 -9.99 1.29
CA TYR A 286 3.60 -8.56 1.32
C TYR A 286 4.88 -7.75 1.21
N ASP A 287 4.87 -6.70 0.39
CA ASP A 287 5.95 -5.71 0.31
C ASP A 287 5.37 -4.35 -0.07
N LEU A 288 5.91 -3.30 0.55
CA LEU A 288 5.61 -1.92 0.21
C LEU A 288 6.71 -1.37 -0.70
N ARG A 289 6.32 -0.86 -1.87
CA ARG A 289 7.24 -0.45 -2.95
C ARG A 289 7.01 0.99 -3.38
N ALA A 290 8.05 1.58 -3.96
CA ALA A 290 7.94 2.85 -4.66
C ALA A 290 7.00 2.73 -5.87
N VAL A 291 6.45 3.87 -6.27
CA VAL A 291 5.70 4.00 -7.52
C VAL A 291 6.63 3.88 -8.73
N ASP A 292 6.34 2.95 -9.62
CA ASP A 292 7.04 2.77 -10.91
C ASP A 292 6.09 2.87 -12.11
N GLU A 293 6.64 2.84 -13.32
CA GLU A 293 5.85 2.91 -14.56
C GLU A 293 4.95 1.69 -14.75
N GLY A 294 5.36 0.52 -14.27
CA GLY A 294 4.57 -0.70 -14.37
C GLY A 294 3.28 -0.61 -13.57
N VAL A 295 3.37 -0.05 -12.36
CA VAL A 295 2.21 0.20 -11.50
C VAL A 295 1.22 1.17 -12.16
N VAL A 296 1.72 2.28 -12.73
CA VAL A 296 0.87 3.28 -13.39
C VAL A 296 0.18 2.69 -14.62
N ARG A 297 0.93 1.94 -15.45
CA ARG A 297 0.33 1.24 -16.61
C ARG A 297 -0.69 0.19 -16.20
N GLY A 298 -0.43 -0.57 -15.13
CA GLY A 298 -1.38 -1.55 -14.58
C GLY A 298 -2.69 -0.91 -14.17
N HIS A 299 -2.61 0.22 -13.47
CA HIS A 299 -3.80 0.98 -13.07
C HIS A 299 -4.58 1.53 -14.28
N GLN A 300 -3.88 2.02 -15.32
CA GLN A 300 -4.55 2.47 -16.55
C GLN A 300 -5.30 1.31 -17.23
N ALA A 301 -4.70 0.11 -17.28
CA ALA A 301 -5.36 -1.06 -17.84
C ALA A 301 -6.63 -1.45 -17.06
N VAL A 302 -6.67 -1.25 -15.74
CA VAL A 302 -7.89 -1.42 -14.93
C VAL A 302 -8.96 -0.39 -15.33
N ALA A 303 -8.59 0.87 -15.49
CA ALA A 303 -9.49 1.94 -15.90
C ALA A 303 -10.10 1.66 -17.30
N ASP A 304 -9.25 1.27 -18.24
CA ASP A 304 -9.66 0.94 -19.62
C ASP A 304 -10.59 -0.28 -19.64
N SER A 305 -10.31 -1.30 -18.81
CA SER A 305 -11.17 -2.47 -18.66
C SER A 305 -12.56 -2.10 -18.13
N PHE A 306 -12.64 -1.24 -17.11
CA PHE A 306 -13.93 -0.77 -16.60
C PHE A 306 -14.72 0.05 -17.61
N LEU A 307 -14.04 0.83 -18.47
CA LEU A 307 -14.67 1.55 -19.56
C LEU A 307 -15.25 0.56 -20.58
N GLN A 308 -14.47 -0.46 -21.00
CA GLN A 308 -14.92 -1.50 -21.93
C GLN A 308 -16.11 -2.32 -21.40
N LEU A 309 -16.15 -2.54 -20.08
CA LEU A 309 -17.25 -3.25 -19.41
C LEU A 309 -18.48 -2.36 -19.15
N GLY A 310 -18.44 -1.09 -19.57
CA GLY A 310 -19.55 -0.14 -19.36
C GLY A 310 -19.77 0.26 -17.89
N VAL A 311 -18.78 0.03 -17.02
CA VAL A 311 -18.85 0.39 -15.59
C VAL A 311 -18.46 1.85 -15.37
N LEU A 312 -17.53 2.38 -16.19
CA LEU A 312 -17.23 3.81 -16.28
C LEU A 312 -17.93 4.41 -17.50
N ASP A 313 -18.55 5.58 -17.33
CA ASP A 313 -19.26 6.30 -18.41
C ASP A 313 -18.32 7.07 -19.35
N GLY A 314 -17.00 7.00 -19.15
CA GLY A 314 -16.00 7.67 -19.96
C GLY A 314 -14.57 7.38 -19.50
N PRO A 315 -13.56 7.74 -20.32
CA PRO A 315 -12.17 7.43 -20.03
C PRO A 315 -11.68 8.11 -18.75
N ALA A 316 -10.82 7.42 -18.00
CA ALA A 316 -10.14 7.94 -16.82
C ALA A 316 -8.63 7.89 -17.03
N GLN A 317 -7.95 9.05 -16.86
CA GLN A 317 -6.50 9.15 -16.89
C GLN A 317 -5.97 8.98 -15.48
N VAL A 318 -5.16 7.96 -15.23
CA VAL A 318 -4.70 7.62 -13.87
C VAL A 318 -3.33 8.20 -13.53
N ALA A 319 -2.51 8.54 -14.53
CA ALA A 319 -1.15 9.03 -14.28
C ALA A 319 -1.10 10.25 -13.32
N PRO A 320 -2.02 11.22 -13.38
CA PRO A 320 -2.03 12.35 -12.43
C PRO A 320 -2.33 11.98 -10.98
N LEU A 321 -2.84 10.77 -10.72
CA LEU A 321 -3.09 10.31 -9.35
C LEU A 321 -1.81 9.87 -8.64
N TRP A 322 -0.74 9.55 -9.38
CA TRP A 322 0.49 8.98 -8.88
C TRP A 322 1.54 10.06 -8.58
N ASP A 323 2.09 10.04 -7.36
CA ASP A 323 3.15 10.91 -6.90
C ASP A 323 4.39 10.07 -6.55
N ARG A 324 5.56 10.44 -7.11
CA ARG A 324 6.81 9.70 -6.98
C ARG A 324 7.80 10.35 -6.00
N SER A 325 7.40 11.44 -5.33
CA SER A 325 8.28 12.21 -4.45
C SER A 325 8.84 11.40 -3.27
N PHE A 326 8.18 10.28 -2.93
CA PHE A 326 8.59 9.38 -1.84
C PHE A 326 9.53 8.25 -2.27
N GLY A 327 10.04 8.25 -3.50
CA GLY A 327 10.94 7.21 -4.00
C GLY A 327 12.17 6.95 -3.12
N SER A 328 12.74 8.00 -2.52
CA SER A 328 13.88 7.92 -1.61
C SER A 328 13.59 7.11 -0.33
N ALA A 329 12.33 7.04 0.12
CA ALA A 329 11.95 6.24 1.28
C ALA A 329 12.23 4.73 1.08
N PHE A 330 12.36 4.28 -0.17
CA PHE A 330 12.55 2.87 -0.54
C PHE A 330 13.99 2.53 -0.95
N THR A 331 14.85 3.54 -1.17
CA THR A 331 16.25 3.36 -1.58
C THR A 331 17.23 3.39 -0.42
N ALA A 332 16.85 3.95 0.74
CA ALA A 332 17.68 3.93 1.93
C ALA A 332 17.92 2.48 2.36
N LYS A 333 19.18 2.04 2.34
CA LYS A 333 19.59 0.75 2.94
C LYS A 333 19.16 0.80 4.40
N GLY A 334 18.14 0.04 4.75
CA GLY A 334 17.71 -0.09 6.14
C GLY A 334 18.90 -0.57 6.96
N ASN A 335 19.33 0.21 7.95
CA ASN A 335 20.14 -0.29 9.02
C ASN A 335 19.32 -1.41 9.67
N ALA A 336 19.63 -2.64 9.32
CA ALA A 336 19.14 -3.82 10.00
C ALA A 336 19.73 -3.82 11.41
N GLN A 337 19.09 -3.11 12.33
CA GLN A 337 19.22 -3.41 13.72
C GLN A 337 18.20 -4.52 14.00
N SER A 338 18.70 -5.77 14.00
CA SER A 338 17.99 -6.88 14.63
C SER A 338 17.83 -6.52 16.11
N PRO A 339 16.64 -6.60 16.68
CA PRO A 339 16.51 -6.61 18.12
C PRO A 339 17.11 -7.90 18.67
N ALA A 340 17.97 -7.76 19.67
CA ALA A 340 18.52 -8.84 20.46
C ALA A 340 17.44 -9.58 21.24
#